data_64084021b5d4305555f947cf18bc7688
#
_entry.id   64084021b5d4305555f947cf18bc7688
#
_cell.length_a   1.000
_cell.length_b   1.000
_cell.length_c   1.000
_cell.angle_alpha   90.00
_cell.angle_beta   90.00
_cell.angle_gamma   90.00
#
_symmetry.space_group_name_H-M   'P 1'
#
loop_
_entity.id
_entity.type
_entity.pdbx_description
1 polymer ?
#
loop_
_entity_poly.entity_id
_entity_poly.type
_entity_poly.pdbx_seq_one_letter_code
_entity_poly.pdbx_strand_id
1 'polypeptide(L)'
;TYIEAKLEQIKGARQSVTAVEKTTAKTQKIKNAEMVKKTPLPESSSISDFAFTGQMPELPTGCEITSLTMALNYYGYSADKMAMALKYLPTVGWTNTYYGDNETLYGNDIYNYFIGNPQSETDGLSCGAGAIVTAADGYLADNGNAMKAEDETGSEPEQLYRFVSEGTPVVVWGTIGMEERQIMESWNTEDGREASWAMNDHCVVLIGYSADSVTVADPIEGIVSYDRAQFESAFRSRGNQCVILKNVQ
;
A
#
# COMPACT_ATOMS: atom_id res chain seq x y z
N THR A 1 6.09 -46.12 3.19
CA THR A 1 5.10 -46.72 2.29
C THR A 1 5.12 -46.06 0.92
N TYR A 2 4.49 -46.66 -0.12
CA TYR A 2 4.38 -46.08 -1.47
C TYR A 2 3.67 -44.72 -1.48
N ILE A 3 2.73 -44.52 -0.58
CA ILE A 3 2.00 -43.23 -0.41
C ILE A 3 2.90 -42.14 0.15
N GLU A 4 3.75 -42.46 1.11
CA GLU A 4 4.69 -41.50 1.69
C GLU A 4 5.76 -41.04 0.67
N ALA A 5 6.29 -41.96 -0.14
CA ALA A 5 7.24 -41.64 -1.19
C ALA A 5 6.60 -40.72 -2.28
N LYS A 6 5.34 -40.95 -2.61
CA LYS A 6 4.58 -40.14 -3.57
C LYS A 6 4.23 -38.76 -3.03
N LEU A 7 3.94 -38.65 -1.74
CA LEU A 7 3.70 -37.35 -1.07
C LEU A 7 4.98 -36.50 -1.00
N GLU A 8 6.14 -37.11 -0.75
CA GLU A 8 7.44 -36.42 -0.77
C GLU A 8 7.81 -35.94 -2.19
N GLN A 9 7.52 -36.73 -3.23
CA GLN A 9 7.72 -36.33 -4.62
C GLN A 9 6.84 -35.13 -5.03
N ILE A 10 5.59 -35.08 -4.57
CA ILE A 10 4.65 -33.96 -4.81
C ILE A 10 5.10 -32.70 -4.06
N LYS A 11 5.60 -32.83 -2.82
CA LYS A 11 6.16 -31.71 -2.06
C LYS A 11 7.41 -31.14 -2.73
N GLY A 12 8.33 -31.99 -3.18
CA GLY A 12 9.54 -31.58 -3.90
C GLY A 12 9.22 -30.87 -5.23
N ALA A 13 8.24 -31.37 -5.98
CA ALA A 13 7.80 -30.74 -7.23
C ALA A 13 7.13 -29.38 -7.00
N ARG A 14 6.31 -29.23 -5.95
CA ARG A 14 5.71 -27.94 -5.57
C ARG A 14 6.76 -26.91 -5.13
N GLN A 15 7.76 -27.33 -4.34
CA GLN A 15 8.83 -26.42 -3.92
C GLN A 15 9.68 -25.93 -5.09
N SER A 16 9.99 -26.80 -6.07
CA SER A 16 10.76 -26.42 -7.26
C SER A 16 9.98 -25.46 -8.20
N VAL A 17 8.68 -25.68 -8.39
CA VAL A 17 7.84 -24.79 -9.20
C VAL A 17 7.76 -23.40 -8.55
N THR A 18 7.49 -23.33 -7.24
CA THR A 18 7.41 -22.06 -6.52
C THR A 18 8.75 -21.30 -6.52
N ALA A 19 9.88 -22.01 -6.45
CA ALA A 19 11.21 -21.40 -6.53
C ALA A 19 11.51 -20.86 -7.93
N VAL A 20 11.14 -21.57 -8.99
CA VAL A 20 11.33 -21.13 -10.37
C VAL A 20 10.45 -19.92 -10.69
N GLU A 21 9.18 -19.91 -10.27
CA GLU A 21 8.28 -18.77 -10.45
C GLU A 21 8.77 -17.52 -9.73
N LYS A 22 9.21 -17.64 -8.46
CA LYS A 22 9.80 -16.52 -7.71
C LYS A 22 11.10 -16.00 -8.34
N THR A 23 11.94 -16.89 -8.88
CA THR A 23 13.20 -16.49 -9.55
C THR A 23 12.90 -15.80 -10.87
N THR A 24 11.93 -16.29 -11.64
CA THR A 24 11.52 -15.68 -12.92
C THR A 24 10.90 -14.29 -12.71
N ALA A 25 9.99 -14.17 -11.73
CA ALA A 25 9.39 -12.88 -11.37
C ALA A 25 10.44 -11.86 -10.89
N LYS A 26 11.39 -12.29 -10.06
CA LYS A 26 12.49 -11.44 -9.59
C LYS A 26 13.41 -11.02 -10.74
N THR A 27 13.73 -11.92 -11.67
CA THR A 27 14.57 -11.62 -12.85
C THR A 27 13.85 -10.69 -13.82
N GLN A 28 12.53 -10.82 -13.98
CA GLN A 28 11.73 -9.93 -14.81
C GLN A 28 11.60 -8.53 -14.18
N LYS A 29 11.38 -8.44 -12.85
CA LYS A 29 11.42 -7.16 -12.11
C LYS A 29 12.77 -6.46 -12.26
N ILE A 30 13.88 -7.19 -12.17
CA ILE A 30 15.24 -6.64 -12.36
C ILE A 30 15.44 -6.14 -13.80
N LYS A 31 15.04 -6.90 -14.83
CA LYS A 31 15.14 -6.49 -16.23
C LYS A 31 14.28 -5.27 -16.55
N ASN A 32 13.07 -5.20 -16.03
CA ASN A 32 12.19 -4.05 -16.19
C ASN A 32 12.75 -2.82 -15.46
N ALA A 33 13.30 -2.97 -14.27
CA ALA A 33 13.97 -1.91 -13.53
C ALA A 33 15.23 -1.39 -14.27
N GLU A 34 15.99 -2.26 -14.93
CA GLU A 34 17.15 -1.84 -15.75
C GLU A 34 16.76 -1.14 -17.05
N MET A 35 15.64 -1.52 -17.67
CA MET A 35 15.13 -0.84 -18.88
C MET A 35 14.52 0.53 -18.56
N VAL A 36 13.86 0.67 -17.42
CA VAL A 36 13.28 1.93 -16.92
C VAL A 36 14.38 2.95 -16.55
N LYS A 37 15.54 2.51 -16.08
CA LYS A 37 16.71 3.38 -15.81
C LYS A 37 17.32 4.06 -17.03
N LYS A 38 16.92 3.71 -18.26
CA LYS A 38 17.52 4.27 -19.50
C LYS A 38 16.95 5.62 -19.93
N THR A 39 15.75 6.00 -19.46
CA THR A 39 15.20 7.32 -19.77
C THR A 39 15.41 8.23 -18.58
N PRO A 40 16.05 9.40 -18.74
CA PRO A 40 16.21 10.36 -17.65
C PRO A 40 14.85 10.72 -17.05
N LEU A 41 14.77 10.75 -15.73
CA LEU A 41 13.59 11.26 -15.04
C LEU A 41 13.48 12.77 -15.29
N PRO A 42 12.32 13.31 -15.67
CA PRO A 42 12.10 14.75 -15.73
C PRO A 42 12.42 15.42 -14.38
N GLU A 43 12.93 16.65 -14.40
CA GLU A 43 13.23 17.43 -13.17
C GLU A 43 11.99 17.66 -12.31
N SER A 44 10.83 17.75 -12.95
CA SER A 44 9.54 17.88 -12.29
C SER A 44 8.42 17.29 -13.14
N SER A 45 7.38 16.85 -12.48
CA SER A 45 6.12 16.43 -13.13
C SER A 45 4.96 16.59 -12.18
N SER A 46 3.76 16.79 -12.72
CA SER A 46 2.53 16.83 -11.95
C SER A 46 1.36 16.26 -12.74
N ILE A 47 0.47 15.58 -12.06
CA ILE A 47 -0.81 15.10 -12.56
C ILE A 47 -1.82 16.24 -12.38
N SER A 48 -2.35 16.77 -13.48
CA SER A 48 -3.40 17.78 -13.46
C SER A 48 -4.77 17.17 -13.19
N ASP A 49 -5.70 18.02 -12.75
CA ASP A 49 -7.12 17.67 -12.59
C ASP A 49 -7.42 16.50 -11.65
N PHE A 50 -6.50 16.24 -10.68
CA PHE A 50 -6.70 15.21 -9.67
C PHE A 50 -7.77 15.66 -8.67
N ALA A 51 -8.89 14.93 -8.61
CA ALA A 51 -10.00 15.25 -7.73
C ALA A 51 -9.71 14.84 -6.29
N PHE A 52 -9.88 15.78 -5.36
CA PHE A 52 -9.70 15.55 -3.94
C PHE A 52 -10.96 14.98 -3.28
N THR A 53 -10.75 14.05 -2.34
CA THR A 53 -11.77 13.54 -1.42
C THR A 53 -11.20 13.50 -0.01
N GLY A 54 -11.80 14.23 0.94
CA GLY A 54 -11.42 14.21 2.34
C GLY A 54 -11.94 12.97 3.07
N GLN A 55 -11.18 12.47 4.05
CA GLN A 55 -11.63 11.33 4.86
C GLN A 55 -12.66 11.73 5.93
N MET A 56 -12.53 12.93 6.49
CA MET A 56 -13.39 13.44 7.55
C MET A 56 -14.79 13.83 7.04
N PRO A 57 -15.82 13.80 7.89
CA PRO A 57 -15.83 13.24 9.25
C PRO A 57 -16.06 11.72 9.30
N GLU A 58 -16.39 11.05 8.17
CA GLU A 58 -16.94 9.70 8.16
C GLU A 58 -15.88 8.61 8.40
N LEU A 59 -14.63 8.86 8.04
CA LEU A 59 -13.53 7.89 8.13
C LEU A 59 -12.32 8.49 8.86
N PRO A 60 -12.41 8.82 10.16
CA PRO A 60 -11.34 9.53 10.87
C PRO A 60 -9.99 8.79 10.87
N THR A 61 -9.98 7.46 10.73
CA THR A 61 -8.76 6.66 10.61
C THR A 61 -8.65 5.94 9.26
N GLY A 62 -9.42 6.35 8.24
CA GLY A 62 -9.49 5.68 6.93
C GLY A 62 -8.70 6.36 5.83
N CYS A 63 -7.49 6.86 6.09
CA CYS A 63 -6.68 7.55 5.11
C CYS A 63 -6.31 6.65 3.91
N GLU A 64 -6.03 5.38 4.12
CA GLU A 64 -5.62 4.44 3.08
C GLU A 64 -6.75 4.17 2.08
N ILE A 65 -7.94 3.87 2.59
CA ILE A 65 -9.09 3.58 1.71
C ILE A 65 -9.60 4.85 1.02
N THR A 66 -9.47 6.02 1.65
CA THR A 66 -9.80 7.31 1.03
C THR A 66 -8.80 7.64 -0.07
N SER A 67 -7.51 7.40 0.15
CA SER A 67 -6.46 7.57 -0.88
C SER A 67 -6.68 6.64 -2.07
N LEU A 68 -7.02 5.37 -1.84
CA LEU A 68 -7.41 4.46 -2.91
C LEU A 68 -8.64 4.97 -3.67
N THR A 69 -9.65 5.48 -2.96
CA THR A 69 -10.86 6.03 -3.59
C THR A 69 -10.53 7.17 -4.54
N MET A 70 -9.65 8.09 -4.14
CA MET A 70 -9.18 9.17 -5.00
C MET A 70 -8.44 8.64 -6.24
N ALA A 71 -7.57 7.64 -6.06
CA ALA A 71 -6.83 7.02 -7.17
C ALA A 71 -7.77 6.33 -8.17
N LEU A 72 -8.78 5.59 -7.70
CA LEU A 72 -9.81 4.98 -8.56
C LEU A 72 -10.58 6.04 -9.35
N ASN A 73 -10.99 7.12 -8.69
CA ASN A 73 -11.77 8.19 -9.32
C ASN A 73 -10.96 8.97 -10.37
N TYR A 74 -9.64 9.08 -10.21
CA TYR A 74 -8.76 9.62 -11.24
C TYR A 74 -8.84 8.83 -12.56
N TYR A 75 -9.00 7.53 -12.50
CA TYR A 75 -9.17 6.66 -13.68
C TYR A 75 -10.61 6.58 -14.19
N GLY A 76 -11.50 7.45 -13.70
CA GLY A 76 -12.88 7.56 -14.18
C GLY A 76 -13.89 6.62 -13.53
N TYR A 77 -13.49 5.91 -12.47
CA TYR A 77 -14.44 5.20 -11.63
C TYR A 77 -15.24 6.19 -10.77
N SER A 78 -16.38 5.76 -10.28
CA SER A 78 -17.23 6.55 -9.37
C SER A 78 -17.24 5.87 -7.99
N ALA A 79 -16.05 5.67 -7.43
CA ALA A 79 -15.89 5.05 -6.12
C ALA A 79 -16.33 6.02 -5.01
N ASP A 80 -17.12 5.52 -4.08
CA ASP A 80 -17.51 6.22 -2.85
C ASP A 80 -16.69 5.70 -1.68
N LYS A 81 -16.08 6.61 -0.89
CA LYS A 81 -15.17 6.24 0.20
C LYS A 81 -15.83 5.36 1.27
N MET A 82 -17.13 5.60 1.55
CA MET A 82 -17.87 4.80 2.53
C MET A 82 -18.17 3.40 1.98
N ALA A 83 -18.59 3.30 0.72
CA ALA A 83 -18.79 2.01 0.07
C ALA A 83 -17.46 1.23 0.00
N MET A 84 -16.35 1.90 -0.31
CA MET A 84 -15.03 1.29 -0.30
C MET A 84 -14.63 0.75 1.08
N ALA A 85 -14.82 1.53 2.12
CA ALA A 85 -14.50 1.14 3.50
C ALA A 85 -15.38 -0.01 4.02
N LEU A 86 -16.68 0.02 3.72
CA LEU A 86 -17.64 -0.93 4.29
C LEU A 86 -17.75 -2.24 3.51
N LYS A 87 -17.49 -2.23 2.21
CA LYS A 87 -17.70 -3.40 1.36
C LYS A 87 -16.40 -4.10 0.94
N TYR A 88 -15.32 -3.35 0.72
CA TYR A 88 -14.13 -3.87 0.07
C TYR A 88 -12.90 -3.93 0.97
N LEU A 89 -12.78 -3.03 1.97
CA LEU A 89 -11.65 -3.02 2.87
C LEU A 89 -11.67 -4.26 3.78
N PRO A 90 -10.66 -5.15 3.72
CA PRO A 90 -10.58 -6.26 4.66
C PRO A 90 -10.21 -5.72 6.05
N THR A 91 -11.07 -5.98 7.04
CA THR A 91 -10.90 -5.51 8.41
C THR A 91 -10.81 -6.66 9.40
N VAL A 92 -10.05 -6.48 10.47
CA VAL A 92 -10.00 -7.39 11.63
C VAL A 92 -10.08 -6.58 12.91
N GLY A 93 -10.67 -7.19 13.95
CA GLY A 93 -10.72 -6.56 15.28
C GLY A 93 -9.30 -6.45 15.87
N TRP A 94 -9.07 -5.37 16.55
CA TRP A 94 -7.79 -5.07 17.23
C TRP A 94 -7.50 -5.97 18.45
N THR A 95 -8.47 -6.70 18.95
CA THR A 95 -8.38 -7.51 20.18
C THR A 95 -7.66 -8.85 20.01
N ASN A 96 -7.04 -9.12 18.87
CA ASN A 96 -6.39 -10.40 18.55
C ASN A 96 -4.88 -10.41 18.81
N THR A 97 -4.34 -9.46 19.60
CA THR A 97 -2.95 -9.55 20.08
C THR A 97 -2.86 -10.49 21.29
N TYR A 98 -1.84 -11.32 21.32
CA TYR A 98 -1.59 -12.25 22.41
C TYR A 98 -0.10 -12.50 22.62
N TYR A 99 0.29 -12.87 23.84
CA TYR A 99 1.66 -13.30 24.14
C TYR A 99 1.81 -14.80 23.89
N GLY A 100 2.81 -15.18 23.10
CA GLY A 100 3.21 -16.58 22.93
C GLY A 100 3.99 -17.12 24.14
N ASP A 101 4.32 -18.41 24.11
CA ASP A 101 5.04 -19.10 25.19
C ASP A 101 6.45 -18.52 25.48
N ASN A 102 7.01 -17.76 24.52
CA ASN A 102 8.31 -17.09 24.61
C ASN A 102 8.21 -15.59 24.99
N GLU A 103 7.07 -15.14 25.49
CA GLU A 103 6.77 -13.74 25.80
C GLU A 103 6.77 -12.81 24.57
N THR A 104 6.84 -13.36 23.37
CA THR A 104 6.74 -12.57 22.13
C THR A 104 5.28 -12.15 21.92
N LEU A 105 5.06 -10.87 21.65
CA LEU A 105 3.74 -10.38 21.29
C LEU A 105 3.41 -10.75 19.84
N TYR A 106 2.29 -11.42 19.65
CA TYR A 106 1.71 -11.75 18.35
C TYR A 106 0.42 -10.96 18.13
N GLY A 107 0.13 -10.67 16.88
CA GLY A 107 -1.07 -9.94 16.51
C GLY A 107 -1.43 -10.09 15.04
N ASN A 108 -2.48 -9.38 14.66
CA ASN A 108 -3.01 -9.41 13.31
C ASN A 108 -2.02 -8.87 12.27
N ASP A 109 -2.17 -9.35 11.05
CA ASP A 109 -1.43 -8.90 9.89
C ASP A 109 -1.93 -7.55 9.40
N ILE A 110 -1.35 -6.48 9.93
CA ILE A 110 -1.66 -5.08 9.54
C ILE A 110 -1.37 -4.81 8.06
N TYR A 111 -0.52 -5.62 7.41
CA TYR A 111 -0.23 -5.44 6.01
C TYR A 111 -1.42 -5.82 5.11
N ASN A 112 -2.12 -6.90 5.46
CA ASN A 112 -3.22 -7.44 4.67
C ASN A 112 -4.61 -7.11 5.21
N TYR A 113 -4.70 -6.51 6.41
CA TYR A 113 -5.97 -6.15 7.04
C TYR A 113 -5.89 -4.78 7.69
N PHE A 114 -6.97 -4.01 7.60
CA PHE A 114 -7.17 -2.85 8.44
C PHE A 114 -7.51 -3.32 9.86
N ILE A 115 -6.74 -2.87 10.84
CA ILE A 115 -6.98 -3.25 12.24
C ILE A 115 -7.96 -2.25 12.87
N GLY A 116 -9.10 -2.76 13.31
CA GLY A 116 -10.17 -1.98 13.92
C GLY A 116 -11.22 -1.50 12.93
N ASN A 117 -11.81 -0.33 13.20
CA ASN A 117 -12.88 0.27 12.42
C ASN A 117 -12.45 1.65 11.88
N PRO A 118 -12.35 1.85 10.56
CA PRO A 118 -11.93 3.13 9.97
C PRO A 118 -12.89 4.30 10.23
N GLN A 119 -14.12 4.01 10.68
CA GLN A 119 -15.11 5.02 11.07
C GLN A 119 -14.95 5.49 12.54
N SER A 120 -14.02 4.91 13.28
CA SER A 120 -13.81 5.21 14.69
C SER A 120 -12.53 5.99 14.93
N GLU A 121 -12.59 7.04 15.73
CA GLU A 121 -11.42 7.80 16.17
C GLU A 121 -10.56 7.04 17.20
N THR A 122 -11.15 6.04 17.87
CA THR A 122 -10.51 5.36 19.01
C THR A 122 -10.32 3.85 18.81
N ASP A 123 -10.95 3.26 17.79
CA ASP A 123 -10.91 1.82 17.49
C ASP A 123 -10.50 1.55 16.05
N GLY A 124 -9.71 2.43 15.47
CA GLY A 124 -9.14 2.28 14.13
C GLY A 124 -7.65 2.56 14.18
N LEU A 125 -6.85 1.67 13.60
CA LEU A 125 -5.41 1.85 13.51
C LEU A 125 -4.97 2.26 12.10
N SER A 126 -4.72 1.27 11.25
CA SER A 126 -4.14 1.43 9.92
C SER A 126 -4.19 0.10 9.17
N CYS A 127 -3.82 0.12 7.89
CA CYS A 127 -3.48 -1.08 7.13
C CYS A 127 -2.28 -0.84 6.20
N GLY A 128 -1.75 -1.90 5.64
CA GLY A 128 -0.70 -1.84 4.62
C GLY A 128 -1.20 -2.01 3.20
N ALA A 129 -0.24 -2.07 2.27
CA ALA A 129 -0.48 -2.16 0.84
C ALA A 129 -1.33 -3.38 0.44
N GLY A 130 -1.14 -4.52 1.08
CA GLY A 130 -1.90 -5.75 0.77
C GLY A 130 -3.40 -5.61 0.99
N ALA A 131 -3.83 -4.90 2.05
CA ALA A 131 -5.24 -4.63 2.30
C ALA A 131 -5.84 -3.73 1.20
N ILE A 132 -5.09 -2.73 0.76
CA ILE A 132 -5.53 -1.77 -0.26
C ILE A 132 -5.58 -2.42 -1.65
N VAL A 133 -4.63 -3.31 -1.98
CA VAL A 133 -4.72 -4.13 -3.21
C VAL A 133 -5.97 -5.01 -3.18
N THR A 134 -6.24 -5.68 -2.06
CA THR A 134 -7.46 -6.51 -1.91
C THR A 134 -8.73 -5.68 -2.10
N ALA A 135 -8.81 -4.50 -1.50
CA ALA A 135 -9.95 -3.59 -1.64
C ALA A 135 -10.11 -3.11 -3.08
N ALA A 136 -9.02 -2.72 -3.74
CA ALA A 136 -9.02 -2.27 -5.13
C ALA A 136 -9.48 -3.37 -6.08
N ASP A 137 -8.91 -4.56 -5.98
CA ASP A 137 -9.24 -5.69 -6.86
C ASP A 137 -10.69 -6.15 -6.67
N GLY A 138 -11.19 -6.14 -5.43
CA GLY A 138 -12.60 -6.42 -5.15
C GLY A 138 -13.54 -5.39 -5.80
N TYR A 139 -13.23 -4.10 -5.68
CA TYR A 139 -13.99 -3.04 -6.32
C TYR A 139 -13.94 -3.14 -7.86
N LEU A 140 -12.75 -3.33 -8.41
CA LEU A 140 -12.54 -3.42 -9.85
C LEU A 140 -13.25 -4.64 -10.47
N ALA A 141 -13.27 -5.77 -9.78
CA ALA A 141 -14.02 -6.96 -10.21
C ALA A 141 -15.53 -6.68 -10.35
N ASP A 142 -16.09 -5.88 -9.44
CA ASP A 142 -17.52 -5.50 -9.48
C ASP A 142 -17.82 -4.37 -10.49
N ASN A 143 -16.80 -3.62 -10.94
CA ASN A 143 -16.99 -2.38 -11.71
C ASN A 143 -16.27 -2.36 -13.08
N GLY A 144 -16.02 -3.53 -13.69
CA GLY A 144 -15.61 -3.61 -15.09
C GLY A 144 -14.21 -4.16 -15.36
N ASN A 145 -13.40 -4.41 -14.33
CA ASN A 145 -12.15 -5.19 -14.40
C ASN A 145 -11.14 -4.76 -15.50
N ALA A 146 -11.18 -3.49 -15.88
CA ALA A 146 -10.27 -2.94 -16.90
C ALA A 146 -8.88 -2.62 -16.33
N MET A 147 -8.80 -2.50 -15.01
CA MET A 147 -7.58 -2.21 -14.25
C MET A 147 -7.36 -3.27 -13.17
N LYS A 148 -6.16 -3.29 -12.65
CA LYS A 148 -5.78 -4.04 -11.45
C LYS A 148 -4.91 -3.18 -10.55
N ALA A 149 -4.90 -3.49 -9.26
CA ALA A 149 -3.94 -2.91 -8.33
C ALA A 149 -2.60 -3.69 -8.39
N GLU A 150 -1.51 -2.96 -8.27
CA GLU A 150 -0.18 -3.54 -8.09
C GLU A 150 0.46 -3.02 -6.82
N ASP A 151 0.89 -3.96 -5.98
CA ASP A 151 1.72 -3.70 -4.82
C ASP A 151 3.16 -3.48 -5.28
N GLU A 152 3.59 -2.23 -5.27
CA GLU A 152 4.94 -1.81 -5.64
C GLU A 152 5.81 -1.53 -4.41
N THR A 153 5.42 -2.06 -3.24
CA THR A 153 6.18 -1.96 -1.99
C THR A 153 7.63 -2.38 -2.17
N GLY A 154 8.54 -1.60 -1.60
CA GLY A 154 9.99 -1.76 -1.77
C GLY A 154 10.55 -0.95 -2.95
N SER A 155 9.73 -0.17 -3.64
CA SER A 155 10.20 0.78 -4.65
C SER A 155 11.01 1.89 -4.00
N GLU A 156 12.08 2.34 -4.68
CA GLU A 156 12.78 3.55 -4.27
C GLU A 156 11.97 4.80 -4.68
N PRO A 157 12.14 5.94 -4.00
CA PRO A 157 11.41 7.17 -4.31
C PRO A 157 11.48 7.60 -5.78
N GLU A 158 12.61 7.39 -6.45
CA GLU A 158 12.76 7.67 -7.87
C GLU A 158 11.77 6.89 -8.75
N GLN A 159 11.38 5.67 -8.34
CA GLN A 159 10.38 4.89 -9.06
C GLN A 159 8.97 5.49 -8.90
N LEU A 160 8.65 6.06 -7.73
CA LEU A 160 7.39 6.77 -7.52
C LEU A 160 7.30 7.99 -8.45
N TYR A 161 8.40 8.74 -8.58
CA TYR A 161 8.47 9.90 -9.47
C TYR A 161 8.33 9.50 -10.95
N ARG A 162 8.83 8.33 -11.34
CA ARG A 162 8.57 7.79 -12.68
C ARG A 162 7.10 7.52 -12.91
N PHE A 163 6.43 6.86 -11.99
CA PHE A 163 4.99 6.63 -12.11
C PHE A 163 4.25 7.94 -12.30
N VAL A 164 4.54 8.96 -11.49
CA VAL A 164 3.93 10.28 -11.62
C VAL A 164 4.26 10.93 -12.96
N SER A 165 5.50 10.82 -13.45
CA SER A 165 5.92 11.39 -14.75
C SER A 165 5.24 10.70 -15.95
N GLU A 166 4.76 9.47 -15.75
CA GLU A 166 4.00 8.68 -16.71
C GLU A 166 2.47 8.86 -16.54
N GLY A 167 2.04 9.76 -15.66
CA GLY A 167 0.63 10.05 -15.40
C GLY A 167 -0.06 9.05 -14.46
N THR A 168 0.70 8.29 -13.69
CA THR A 168 0.17 7.31 -12.73
C THR A 168 0.25 7.86 -11.32
N PRO A 169 -0.87 8.19 -10.65
CA PRO A 169 -0.88 8.57 -9.25
C PRO A 169 -0.51 7.36 -8.39
N VAL A 170 0.21 7.60 -7.29
CA VAL A 170 0.72 6.53 -6.43
C VAL A 170 0.13 6.68 -5.03
N VAL A 171 -0.59 5.67 -4.56
CA VAL A 171 -1.00 5.58 -3.15
C VAL A 171 0.24 5.22 -2.33
N VAL A 172 0.63 6.07 -1.38
CA VAL A 172 1.89 5.95 -0.63
C VAL A 172 1.65 6.04 0.86
N TRP A 173 2.35 5.20 1.62
CA TRP A 173 2.38 5.25 3.08
C TRP A 173 3.51 6.16 3.55
N GLY A 174 3.17 7.07 4.43
CA GLY A 174 4.04 8.00 5.12
C GLY A 174 3.57 8.24 6.55
N THR A 175 3.70 9.47 6.99
CA THR A 175 3.26 9.93 8.31
C THR A 175 2.51 11.24 8.17
N ILE A 176 1.64 11.57 9.14
CA ILE A 176 0.95 12.87 9.18
C ILE A 176 1.99 13.98 9.15
N GLY A 177 1.83 14.94 8.23
CA GLY A 177 2.77 16.04 8.02
C GLY A 177 4.16 15.62 7.54
N MET A 178 4.37 14.37 7.14
CA MET A 178 5.68 13.78 6.81
C MET A 178 6.68 13.87 7.97
N GLU A 179 6.19 13.93 9.22
CA GLU A 179 6.98 13.98 10.43
C GLU A 179 7.64 12.63 10.76
N GLU A 180 8.57 12.61 11.72
CA GLU A 180 9.18 11.38 12.21
C GLU A 180 8.12 10.39 12.72
N ARG A 181 8.25 9.12 12.35
CA ARG A 181 7.31 8.07 12.70
C ARG A 181 7.33 7.76 14.20
N GLN A 182 6.18 7.86 14.87
CA GLN A 182 6.01 7.68 16.31
C GLN A 182 5.42 6.30 16.61
N ILE A 183 6.28 5.26 16.65
CA ILE A 183 5.86 3.87 16.90
C ILE A 183 5.30 3.75 18.30
N MET A 184 4.07 3.24 18.41
CA MET A 184 3.37 2.98 19.68
C MET A 184 3.45 1.52 20.09
N GLU A 185 3.37 0.61 19.13
CA GLU A 185 3.38 -0.83 19.38
C GLU A 185 4.02 -1.59 18.22
N SER A 186 4.68 -2.70 18.56
CA SER A 186 5.25 -3.64 17.59
C SER A 186 4.94 -5.07 18.03
N TRP A 187 4.66 -5.94 17.07
CA TRP A 187 4.33 -7.34 17.30
C TRP A 187 4.81 -8.21 16.13
N ASN A 188 4.69 -9.52 16.28
CA ASN A 188 4.91 -10.45 15.19
C ASN A 188 3.56 -10.98 14.67
N THR A 189 3.45 -11.13 13.38
CA THR A 189 2.34 -11.88 12.77
C THR A 189 2.58 -13.39 12.95
N GLU A 190 1.54 -14.21 12.79
CA GLU A 190 1.65 -15.67 12.95
C GLU A 190 2.64 -16.32 11.95
N ASP A 191 2.87 -15.70 10.79
CA ASP A 191 3.86 -16.13 9.81
C ASP A 191 5.26 -15.57 10.06
N GLY A 192 5.49 -14.90 11.20
CA GLY A 192 6.79 -14.43 11.68
C GLY A 192 7.25 -13.10 11.09
N ARG A 193 6.40 -12.34 10.41
CA ARG A 193 6.73 -10.99 9.98
C ARG A 193 6.59 -10.00 11.13
N GLU A 194 7.53 -9.05 11.22
CA GLU A 194 7.40 -7.93 12.14
C GLU A 194 6.32 -6.96 11.64
N ALA A 195 5.48 -6.50 12.55
CA ALA A 195 4.45 -5.51 12.35
C ALA A 195 4.60 -4.40 13.38
N SER A 196 4.22 -3.19 13.01
CA SER A 196 4.20 -2.06 13.93
C SER A 196 3.15 -1.05 13.53
N TRP A 197 2.61 -0.37 14.51
CA TRP A 197 1.72 0.77 14.33
C TRP A 197 2.29 2.02 15.00
N ALA A 198 2.15 3.15 14.34
CA ALA A 198 2.54 4.45 14.86
C ALA A 198 1.31 5.37 14.92
N MET A 199 1.29 6.24 15.93
CA MET A 199 0.19 7.19 16.17
C MET A 199 -0.03 8.11 14.96
N ASN A 200 1.04 8.44 14.24
CA ASN A 200 1.02 9.32 13.08
C ASN A 200 1.19 8.57 11.75
N ASP A 201 0.91 7.27 11.69
CA ASP A 201 0.85 6.54 10.42
C ASP A 201 -0.20 7.17 9.50
N HIS A 202 0.15 7.38 8.23
CA HIS A 202 -0.71 8.07 7.28
C HIS A 202 -0.53 7.53 5.86
N CYS A 203 -1.53 7.78 5.02
CA CYS A 203 -1.52 7.41 3.62
C CYS A 203 -2.06 8.55 2.76
N VAL A 204 -1.37 8.84 1.67
CA VAL A 204 -1.69 9.92 0.74
C VAL A 204 -1.58 9.45 -0.71
N VAL A 205 -1.98 10.27 -1.67
CA VAL A 205 -1.73 9.99 -3.10
C VAL A 205 -0.67 10.96 -3.62
N LEU A 206 0.48 10.44 -4.04
CA LEU A 206 1.51 11.24 -4.70
C LEU A 206 1.06 11.56 -6.13
N ILE A 207 1.00 12.86 -6.43
CA ILE A 207 0.51 13.40 -7.72
C ILE A 207 1.47 14.38 -8.39
N GLY A 208 2.57 14.74 -7.73
CA GLY A 208 3.56 15.64 -8.33
C GLY A 208 4.89 15.62 -7.57
N TYR A 209 5.93 16.06 -8.26
CA TYR A 209 7.26 16.24 -7.68
C TYR A 209 8.07 17.31 -8.43
N SER A 210 9.05 17.87 -7.74
CA SER A 210 10.10 18.74 -8.28
C SER A 210 11.46 18.34 -7.71
N ALA A 211 12.47 19.19 -7.90
CA ALA A 211 13.79 18.99 -7.30
C ALA A 211 13.70 18.98 -5.76
N ASP A 212 12.89 19.87 -5.18
CA ASP A 212 12.88 20.15 -3.75
C ASP A 212 11.57 19.75 -3.04
N SER A 213 10.51 19.44 -3.78
CA SER A 213 9.19 19.20 -3.20
C SER A 213 8.44 18.06 -3.86
N VAL A 214 7.46 17.52 -3.15
CA VAL A 214 6.43 16.64 -3.68
C VAL A 214 5.05 17.27 -3.48
N THR A 215 4.11 16.96 -4.36
CA THR A 215 2.71 17.34 -4.22
C THR A 215 1.88 16.07 -4.01
N VAL A 216 1.07 16.08 -2.97
CA VAL A 216 0.19 14.95 -2.63
C VAL A 216 -1.26 15.41 -2.50
N ALA A 217 -2.19 14.51 -2.77
CA ALA A 217 -3.57 14.62 -2.31
C ALA A 217 -3.65 13.89 -0.96
N ASP A 218 -3.65 14.67 0.10
CA ASP A 218 -3.70 14.21 1.48
C ASP A 218 -5.16 14.20 1.96
N PRO A 219 -5.73 13.05 2.35
CA PRO A 219 -7.14 12.96 2.73
C PRO A 219 -7.52 13.78 3.97
N ILE A 220 -6.55 14.31 4.72
CA ILE A 220 -6.77 15.24 5.85
C ILE A 220 -6.60 16.70 5.40
N GLU A 221 -5.47 17.01 4.75
CA GLU A 221 -5.05 18.39 4.50
C GLU A 221 -5.44 18.94 3.12
N GLY A 222 -5.86 18.08 2.19
CA GLY A 222 -6.15 18.50 0.82
C GLY A 222 -4.97 18.28 -0.13
N ILE A 223 -4.93 19.05 -1.22
CA ILE A 223 -3.78 19.02 -2.14
C ILE A 223 -2.71 19.96 -1.58
N VAL A 224 -1.63 19.36 -1.07
CA VAL A 224 -0.55 20.05 -0.37
C VAL A 224 0.83 19.62 -0.88
N SER A 225 1.84 20.46 -0.61
CA SER A 225 3.22 20.14 -0.95
C SER A 225 4.07 20.00 0.30
N TYR A 226 4.96 19.03 0.30
CA TYR A 226 5.95 18.77 1.34
C TYR A 226 7.37 18.87 0.80
N ASP A 227 8.35 19.12 1.67
CA ASP A 227 9.75 18.97 1.34
C ASP A 227 10.02 17.53 0.86
N ARG A 228 10.78 17.40 -0.24
CA ARG A 228 11.03 16.12 -0.88
C ARG A 228 11.80 15.15 0.02
N ALA A 229 12.83 15.64 0.72
CA ALA A 229 13.64 14.78 1.59
C ALA A 229 12.85 14.30 2.80
N GLN A 230 11.98 15.18 3.34
CA GLN A 230 11.07 14.84 4.43
C GLN A 230 10.06 13.77 4.01
N PHE A 231 9.43 13.91 2.84
CA PHE A 231 8.54 12.89 2.27
C PHE A 231 9.26 11.56 2.07
N GLU A 232 10.45 11.56 1.47
CA GLU A 232 11.23 10.34 1.25
C GLU A 232 11.61 9.64 2.56
N SER A 233 11.91 10.40 3.63
CA SER A 233 12.19 9.86 4.95
C SER A 233 10.94 9.19 5.55
N ALA A 234 9.78 9.87 5.49
CA ALA A 234 8.50 9.32 5.95
C ALA A 234 8.12 8.05 5.19
N PHE A 235 8.25 8.06 3.86
CA PHE A 235 8.00 6.89 3.00
C PHE A 235 8.87 5.70 3.38
N ARG A 236 10.19 5.90 3.54
CA ARG A 236 11.12 4.84 3.96
C ARG A 236 10.79 4.28 5.35
N SER A 237 10.35 5.15 6.28
CA SER A 237 9.97 4.73 7.63
C SER A 237 8.77 3.77 7.65
N ARG A 238 7.96 3.75 6.57
CA ARG A 238 6.83 2.86 6.35
C ARG A 238 7.18 1.65 5.47
N GLY A 239 8.47 1.35 5.29
CA GLY A 239 8.93 0.20 4.50
C GLY A 239 8.71 0.37 3.01
N ASN A 240 8.72 1.60 2.50
CA ASN A 240 8.53 1.91 1.10
C ASN A 240 7.20 1.35 0.53
N GLN A 241 6.12 1.38 1.33
CA GLN A 241 4.84 0.84 0.90
C GLN A 241 4.17 1.77 -0.11
N CYS A 242 3.79 1.21 -1.25
CA CYS A 242 3.04 1.94 -2.27
C CYS A 242 2.21 1.01 -3.16
N VAL A 243 1.11 1.55 -3.68
CA VAL A 243 0.19 0.87 -4.59
C VAL A 243 -0.10 1.76 -5.79
N ILE A 244 -0.14 1.18 -6.97
CA ILE A 244 -0.58 1.82 -8.21
C ILE A 244 -1.73 1.04 -8.85
N LEU A 245 -2.47 1.71 -9.72
CA LEU A 245 -3.48 1.09 -10.58
C LEU A 245 -2.94 1.04 -12.00
N LYS A 246 -3.08 -0.10 -12.67
CA LYS A 246 -2.64 -0.34 -14.05
C LYS A 246 -3.75 -0.95 -14.88
N ASN A 247 -3.76 -0.63 -16.16
CA ASN A 247 -4.61 -1.34 -17.13
C ASN A 247 -4.24 -2.82 -17.18
N VAL A 248 -5.24 -3.67 -17.23
CA VAL A 248 -5.07 -5.10 -17.53
C VAL A 248 -4.70 -5.21 -19.00
N GLN A 249 -3.51 -5.75 -19.29
CA GLN A 249 -3.04 -6.02 -20.67
C GLN A 249 -3.69 -7.28 -21.22
#